data_76cc7c20c70b320ba48379bbbc4abca6
#
_entry.id   76cc7c20c70b320ba48379bbbc4abca6
#
_cell.length_a   1.000
_cell.length_b   1.000
_cell.length_c   1.000
_cell.angle_alpha   90.00
_cell.angle_beta   90.00
_cell.angle_gamma   90.00
#
_symmetry.space_group_name_H-M   'P 1'
#
loop_
_entity.id
_entity.type
_entity.pdbx_description
1 polymer ?
#
loop_
_entity_poly.entity_id
_entity_poly.type
_entity_poly.pdbx_seq_one_letter_code
_entity_poly.pdbx_strand_id
1 'polypeptide(L)'
;MKIAEGLDFGHDDRRRIYEYVESHGAIEADRVREDLRVDPGGFRHHVAILRRDGLLEETNGKLRVALDAGEAEEHRAGNFAFSIRPARQEDLSGIVGAIRQVAEQGTYIEAESVAQEIDHEGALLRHNEIQSRMFFVATVGDEVVGWVHLYAPELEKLSHTAELTVGVLAEYRANDIGSQLLERGLQWAMAKGFERVYNNVPATNKDAIAFLESHGWEVEAVREGHYKFDDEYVDEVMMAVEL
;
A
#
# COMPACT_ATOMS: atom_id res chain seq x y z
N MET A 1 -7.06 2.77 -17.15
CA MET A 1 -8.18 3.45 -16.44
C MET A 1 -7.57 4.02 -15.18
N LYS A 2 -7.50 5.34 -15.06
CA LYS A 2 -6.92 5.99 -13.89
C LYS A 2 -7.68 5.57 -12.64
N ILE A 3 -6.99 5.34 -11.53
CA ILE A 3 -7.62 4.83 -10.30
C ILE A 3 -8.73 5.78 -9.83
N ALA A 4 -8.55 7.11 -9.96
CA ALA A 4 -9.53 8.12 -9.55
C ALA A 4 -10.54 8.54 -10.63
N GLU A 5 -10.33 8.26 -11.91
CA GLU A 5 -11.33 8.58 -12.97
C GLU A 5 -12.65 7.81 -12.80
N GLY A 6 -12.77 6.94 -11.79
CA GLY A 6 -13.95 6.15 -11.50
C GLY A 6 -14.75 6.54 -10.26
N LEU A 7 -14.36 7.57 -9.52
CA LEU A 7 -15.09 7.99 -8.32
C LEU A 7 -16.32 8.87 -8.64
N ASP A 8 -17.10 8.52 -9.67
CA ASP A 8 -18.41 9.12 -9.87
C ASP A 8 -19.45 8.42 -8.99
N PHE A 9 -19.75 9.02 -7.88
CA PHE A 9 -20.72 8.48 -6.94
C PHE A 9 -22.17 8.66 -7.39
N GLY A 10 -22.46 9.59 -8.30
CA GLY A 10 -23.80 9.89 -8.80
C GLY A 10 -24.83 10.30 -7.72
N HIS A 11 -24.42 10.38 -6.45
CA HIS A 11 -25.29 10.76 -5.31
C HIS A 11 -24.45 11.16 -4.08
N ASP A 12 -24.82 12.24 -3.40
CA ASP A 12 -24.07 12.74 -2.23
C ASP A 12 -23.98 11.74 -1.07
N ASP A 13 -25.04 10.98 -0.80
CA ASP A 13 -24.99 9.98 0.28
C ASP A 13 -24.01 8.82 -0.06
N ARG A 14 -23.83 8.46 -1.34
CA ARG A 14 -22.81 7.46 -1.72
C ARG A 14 -21.41 8.00 -1.46
N ARG A 15 -21.15 9.24 -1.82
CA ARG A 15 -19.87 9.92 -1.54
C ARG A 15 -19.61 9.93 -0.04
N ARG A 16 -20.55 10.37 0.77
CA ARG A 16 -20.43 10.43 2.23
C ARG A 16 -20.19 9.06 2.87
N ILE A 17 -20.89 8.03 2.40
CA ILE A 17 -20.69 6.65 2.87
C ILE A 17 -19.28 6.17 2.50
N TYR A 18 -18.85 6.38 1.26
CA TYR A 18 -17.52 5.98 0.80
C TYR A 18 -16.41 6.67 1.59
N GLU A 19 -16.43 8.00 1.68
CA GLU A 19 -15.43 8.80 2.41
C GLU A 19 -15.37 8.42 3.90
N TYR A 20 -16.52 8.13 4.51
CA TYR A 20 -16.56 7.68 5.89
C TYR A 20 -15.91 6.31 6.07
N VAL A 21 -16.21 5.34 5.21
CA VAL A 21 -15.57 4.02 5.22
C VAL A 21 -14.07 4.13 4.95
N GLU A 22 -13.69 4.93 3.97
CA GLU A 22 -12.30 5.16 3.57
C GLU A 22 -11.48 5.74 4.73
N SER A 23 -12.01 6.70 5.47
CA SER A 23 -11.31 7.33 6.59
C SER A 23 -11.22 6.45 7.86
N HIS A 24 -12.00 5.36 7.94
CA HIS A 24 -12.05 4.48 9.11
C HIS A 24 -11.49 3.07 8.85
N GLY A 25 -11.05 2.77 7.63
CA GLY A 25 -10.55 1.46 7.24
C GLY A 25 -11.67 0.41 7.13
N ALA A 26 -11.81 -0.51 8.10
CA ALA A 26 -12.88 -1.50 8.13
C ALA A 26 -13.87 -1.18 9.26
N ILE A 27 -15.13 -0.89 8.94
CA ILE A 27 -16.12 -0.39 9.89
C ILE A 27 -17.47 -1.10 9.75
N GLU A 28 -18.14 -1.37 10.88
CA GLU A 28 -19.48 -1.96 10.91
C GLU A 28 -20.49 -1.14 10.09
N ALA A 29 -21.21 -1.77 9.18
CA ALA A 29 -22.18 -1.10 8.31
C ALA A 29 -23.25 -0.32 9.08
N ASP A 30 -23.74 -0.88 10.20
CA ASP A 30 -24.71 -0.21 11.05
C ASP A 30 -24.14 1.07 11.69
N ARG A 31 -22.87 1.07 12.08
CA ARG A 31 -22.21 2.25 12.61
C ARG A 31 -22.08 3.35 11.57
N VAL A 32 -21.69 3.03 10.35
CA VAL A 32 -21.65 3.98 9.21
C VAL A 32 -23.01 4.65 9.04
N ARG A 33 -24.07 3.83 9.02
CA ARG A 33 -25.46 4.30 8.86
C ARG A 33 -25.88 5.27 10.00
N GLU A 34 -25.56 4.91 11.25
CA GLU A 34 -25.93 5.70 12.43
C GLU A 34 -25.18 7.03 12.48
N ASP A 35 -23.87 7.01 12.29
CA ASP A 35 -23.03 8.20 12.36
C ASP A 35 -23.35 9.20 11.24
N LEU A 36 -23.63 8.70 10.04
CA LEU A 36 -24.03 9.53 8.89
C LEU A 36 -25.52 9.89 8.88
N ARG A 37 -26.35 9.30 9.77
CA ARG A 37 -27.79 9.48 9.87
C ARG A 37 -28.51 9.25 8.54
N VAL A 38 -28.10 8.24 7.80
CA VAL A 38 -28.74 7.86 6.53
C VAL A 38 -29.93 6.93 6.83
N ASP A 39 -31.03 7.15 6.10
CA ASP A 39 -32.20 6.26 6.16
C ASP A 39 -31.82 4.79 5.87
N PRO A 40 -32.33 3.81 6.65
CA PRO A 40 -31.95 2.40 6.49
C PRO A 40 -32.19 1.82 5.10
N GLY A 41 -33.24 2.25 4.41
CA GLY A 41 -33.55 1.82 3.04
C GLY A 41 -32.57 2.42 2.02
N GLY A 42 -32.35 3.72 2.13
CA GLY A 42 -31.39 4.46 1.32
C GLY A 42 -29.97 3.96 1.51
N PHE A 43 -29.56 3.73 2.77
CA PHE A 43 -28.23 3.21 3.10
C PHE A 43 -27.94 1.88 2.41
N ARG A 44 -28.83 0.88 2.56
CA ARG A 44 -28.66 -0.42 1.89
C ARG A 44 -28.60 -0.29 0.37
N HIS A 45 -29.39 0.60 -0.21
CA HIS A 45 -29.38 0.84 -1.65
C HIS A 45 -28.05 1.46 -2.10
N HIS A 46 -27.53 2.47 -1.39
CA HIS A 46 -26.28 3.13 -1.71
C HIS A 46 -25.08 2.19 -1.54
N VAL A 47 -25.02 1.42 -0.44
CA VAL A 47 -23.99 0.41 -0.22
C VAL A 47 -24.01 -0.66 -1.31
N ALA A 48 -25.19 -1.14 -1.71
CA ALA A 48 -25.29 -2.13 -2.80
C ALA A 48 -24.75 -1.61 -4.14
N ILE A 49 -24.95 -0.32 -4.44
CA ILE A 49 -24.38 0.32 -5.63
C ILE A 49 -22.87 0.44 -5.51
N LEU A 50 -22.35 0.97 -4.39
CA LEU A 50 -20.91 1.10 -4.15
C LEU A 50 -20.19 -0.26 -4.23
N ARG A 51 -20.82 -1.33 -3.77
CA ARG A 51 -20.29 -2.69 -3.90
C ARG A 51 -20.34 -3.21 -5.34
N ARG A 52 -21.44 -2.99 -6.06
CA ARG A 52 -21.58 -3.36 -7.48
C ARG A 52 -20.53 -2.65 -8.33
N ASP A 53 -20.26 -1.38 -8.02
CA ASP A 53 -19.32 -0.54 -8.75
C ASP A 53 -17.86 -0.79 -8.32
N GLY A 54 -17.62 -1.77 -7.40
CA GLY A 54 -16.30 -2.18 -6.96
C GLY A 54 -15.58 -1.17 -6.07
N LEU A 55 -16.30 -0.23 -5.46
CA LEU A 55 -15.75 0.80 -4.58
C LEU A 55 -15.71 0.37 -3.11
N LEU A 56 -16.67 -0.44 -2.68
CA LEU A 56 -16.71 -1.02 -1.35
C LEU A 56 -16.88 -2.54 -1.42
N GLU A 57 -16.38 -3.21 -0.41
CA GLU A 57 -16.69 -4.61 -0.14
C GLU A 57 -17.20 -4.77 1.30
N GLU A 58 -17.90 -5.86 1.54
CA GLU A 58 -18.46 -6.19 2.86
C GLU A 58 -18.03 -7.59 3.26
N THR A 59 -17.41 -7.70 4.44
CA THR A 59 -17.00 -8.98 5.02
C THR A 59 -17.40 -8.99 6.49
N ASN A 60 -18.13 -10.01 6.89
CA ASN A 60 -18.59 -10.17 8.29
C ASN A 60 -19.33 -8.93 8.85
N GLY A 61 -20.13 -8.23 8.04
CA GLY A 61 -20.89 -7.03 8.44
C GLY A 61 -20.08 -5.74 8.44
N LYS A 62 -18.78 -5.80 8.15
CA LYS A 62 -17.91 -4.62 8.01
C LYS A 62 -17.76 -4.22 6.57
N LEU A 63 -17.87 -2.91 6.32
CA LEU A 63 -17.56 -2.27 5.06
C LEU A 63 -16.10 -1.83 5.05
N ARG A 64 -15.46 -1.95 3.89
CA ARG A 64 -14.12 -1.42 3.61
C ARG A 64 -14.02 -0.99 2.15
N VAL A 65 -13.04 -0.14 1.84
CA VAL A 65 -12.73 0.21 0.46
C VAL A 65 -12.27 -1.03 -0.29
N ALA A 66 -12.80 -1.23 -1.49
CA ALA A 66 -12.40 -2.29 -2.38
C ALA A 66 -11.43 -1.73 -3.42
N LEU A 67 -10.19 -2.25 -3.43
CA LEU A 67 -9.23 -2.05 -4.51
C LEU A 67 -9.05 -3.40 -5.19
N ASP A 68 -9.36 -3.46 -6.48
CA ASP A 68 -9.10 -4.68 -7.26
C ASP A 68 -7.58 -4.93 -7.31
N ALA A 69 -7.16 -5.91 -6.55
CA ALA A 69 -5.76 -6.23 -6.32
C ALA A 69 -5.43 -7.71 -6.57
N GLY A 70 -6.41 -8.47 -7.10
CA GLY A 70 -6.26 -9.89 -7.38
C GLY A 70 -6.31 -10.79 -6.14
N GLU A 71 -6.04 -12.07 -6.35
CA GLU A 71 -6.10 -13.12 -5.33
C GLU A 71 -4.76 -13.31 -4.61
N ALA A 72 -4.77 -14.16 -3.57
CA ALA A 72 -3.57 -14.61 -2.88
C ALA A 72 -2.77 -15.60 -3.76
N GLU A 73 -1.46 -15.51 -3.69
CA GLU A 73 -0.52 -16.37 -4.39
C GLU A 73 0.31 -17.16 -3.38
N GLU A 74 0.36 -18.48 -3.56
CA GLU A 74 1.12 -19.37 -2.69
C GLU A 74 2.49 -19.66 -3.29
N HIS A 75 3.52 -19.45 -2.49
CA HIS A 75 4.92 -19.65 -2.87
C HIS A 75 5.63 -20.61 -1.92
N ARG A 76 6.79 -21.11 -2.35
CA ARG A 76 7.65 -21.96 -1.53
C ARG A 76 9.09 -21.48 -1.59
N ALA A 77 9.70 -21.35 -0.41
CA ALA A 77 11.10 -21.03 -0.25
C ALA A 77 11.77 -22.09 0.64
N GLY A 78 12.59 -22.92 0.05
CA GLY A 78 13.28 -24.00 0.79
C GLY A 78 12.30 -24.93 1.50
N ASN A 79 12.21 -24.84 2.82
CA ASN A 79 11.42 -25.73 3.66
C ASN A 79 10.13 -25.11 4.23
N PHE A 80 9.80 -23.87 3.87
CA PHE A 80 8.56 -23.23 4.29
C PHE A 80 7.74 -22.71 3.10
N ALA A 81 6.44 -22.55 3.29
CA ALA A 81 5.55 -21.90 2.35
C ALA A 81 5.23 -20.48 2.85
N PHE A 82 5.04 -19.55 1.94
CA PHE A 82 4.53 -18.22 2.22
C PHE A 82 3.46 -17.83 1.21
N SER A 83 2.60 -16.92 1.59
CA SER A 83 1.55 -16.38 0.72
C SER A 83 1.78 -14.91 0.48
N ILE A 84 1.61 -14.46 -0.78
CA ILE A 84 1.56 -13.03 -1.11
C ILE A 84 0.13 -12.68 -1.47
N ARG A 85 -0.44 -11.69 -0.80
CA ARG A 85 -1.82 -11.27 -1.00
C ARG A 85 -2.01 -9.77 -0.79
N PRO A 86 -3.11 -9.19 -1.30
CA PRO A 86 -3.52 -7.87 -0.87
C PRO A 86 -3.65 -7.81 0.65
N ALA A 87 -3.15 -6.72 1.22
CA ALA A 87 -3.27 -6.51 2.66
C ALA A 87 -4.71 -6.22 3.07
N ARG A 88 -5.09 -6.66 4.25
CA ARG A 88 -6.39 -6.44 4.87
C ARG A 88 -6.23 -5.50 6.05
N GLN A 89 -7.31 -4.85 6.47
CA GLN A 89 -7.25 -3.95 7.62
C GLN A 89 -6.74 -4.63 8.90
N GLU A 90 -7.01 -5.92 9.08
CA GLU A 90 -6.48 -6.71 10.18
C GLU A 90 -4.95 -6.88 10.18
N ASP A 91 -4.29 -6.68 9.03
CA ASP A 91 -2.83 -6.75 8.90
C ASP A 91 -2.12 -5.47 9.36
N LEU A 92 -2.85 -4.38 9.64
CA LEU A 92 -2.29 -3.08 9.98
C LEU A 92 -1.21 -3.17 11.06
N SER A 93 -1.51 -3.81 12.18
CA SER A 93 -0.55 -3.95 13.27
C SER A 93 0.67 -4.81 12.92
N GLY A 94 0.47 -5.85 12.11
CA GLY A 94 1.55 -6.70 11.61
C GLY A 94 2.46 -5.94 10.65
N ILE A 95 1.91 -5.16 9.72
CA ILE A 95 2.66 -4.34 8.78
C ILE A 95 3.47 -3.26 9.53
N VAL A 96 2.83 -2.51 10.44
CA VAL A 96 3.51 -1.49 11.25
C VAL A 96 4.65 -2.11 12.05
N GLY A 97 4.42 -3.28 12.65
CA GLY A 97 5.45 -4.03 13.40
C GLY A 97 6.62 -4.45 12.50
N ALA A 98 6.33 -5.03 11.33
CA ALA A 98 7.36 -5.47 10.38
C ALA A 98 8.19 -4.27 9.84
N ILE A 99 7.51 -3.17 9.47
CA ILE A 99 8.21 -1.95 9.01
C ILE A 99 9.13 -1.40 10.10
N ARG A 100 8.65 -1.26 11.34
CA ARG A 100 9.44 -0.75 12.46
C ARG A 100 10.66 -1.63 12.75
N GLN A 101 10.48 -2.96 12.76
CA GLN A 101 11.58 -3.90 12.97
C GLN A 101 12.65 -3.78 11.87
N VAL A 102 12.24 -3.59 10.61
CA VAL A 102 13.19 -3.37 9.50
C VAL A 102 13.84 -1.99 9.60
N ALA A 103 13.10 -0.95 10.01
CA ALA A 103 13.58 0.42 10.15
C ALA A 103 14.57 0.60 11.30
N GLU A 104 14.51 -0.23 12.37
CA GLU A 104 15.51 -0.24 13.47
C GLU A 104 16.95 -0.42 12.96
N GLN A 105 17.14 -0.92 11.75
CA GLN A 105 18.45 -1.01 11.10
C GLN A 105 18.96 0.36 10.57
N GLY A 106 18.15 1.44 10.68
CA GLY A 106 18.53 2.81 10.36
C GLY A 106 18.66 3.11 8.85
N THR A 107 18.13 2.27 7.98
CA THR A 107 18.31 2.39 6.52
C THR A 107 17.00 2.39 5.70
N TYR A 108 15.84 2.44 6.38
CA TYR A 108 14.51 2.33 5.74
C TYR A 108 13.61 3.51 6.11
N ILE A 109 14.04 4.75 5.84
CA ILE A 109 13.39 5.98 6.31
C ILE A 109 12.01 6.16 5.69
N GLU A 110 11.89 5.98 4.38
CA GLU A 110 10.60 6.13 3.69
C GLU A 110 9.56 5.15 4.25
N ALA A 111 9.97 3.90 4.49
CA ALA A 111 9.09 2.91 5.09
C ALA A 111 8.69 3.28 6.53
N GLU A 112 9.59 3.87 7.31
CA GLU A 112 9.28 4.36 8.66
C GLU A 112 8.22 5.46 8.63
N SER A 113 8.32 6.41 7.69
CA SER A 113 7.31 7.45 7.49
C SER A 113 5.94 6.85 7.15
N VAL A 114 5.90 5.85 6.26
CA VAL A 114 4.68 5.11 5.92
C VAL A 114 4.09 4.43 7.16
N ALA A 115 4.90 3.77 7.99
CA ALA A 115 4.42 3.13 9.21
C ALA A 115 3.83 4.12 10.21
N GLN A 116 4.43 5.31 10.36
CA GLN A 116 3.90 6.37 11.22
C GLN A 116 2.56 6.88 10.71
N GLU A 117 2.44 7.08 9.40
CA GLU A 117 1.20 7.54 8.77
C GLU A 117 0.05 6.55 8.97
N ILE A 118 0.22 5.28 8.59
CA ILE A 118 -0.85 4.28 8.69
C ILE A 118 -1.24 3.96 10.14
N ASP A 119 -0.28 4.00 11.08
CA ASP A 119 -0.55 3.81 12.51
C ASP A 119 -1.36 4.99 13.09
N HIS A 120 -1.01 6.22 12.69
CA HIS A 120 -1.76 7.42 13.10
C HIS A 120 -3.17 7.47 12.53
N GLU A 121 -3.33 7.14 11.26
CA GLU A 121 -4.61 7.14 10.57
C GLU A 121 -5.51 5.96 10.97
N GLY A 122 -4.94 4.84 11.39
CA GLY A 122 -5.67 3.61 11.67
C GLY A 122 -6.29 2.97 10.42
N ALA A 123 -5.87 3.39 9.22
CA ALA A 123 -6.38 2.91 7.93
C ALA A 123 -5.21 2.49 7.02
N LEU A 124 -5.29 1.28 6.48
CA LEU A 124 -4.23 0.71 5.67
C LEU A 124 -4.36 1.12 4.19
N LEU A 125 -5.54 0.96 3.63
CA LEU A 125 -5.82 1.27 2.24
C LEU A 125 -6.42 2.67 2.11
N ARG A 126 -6.02 3.40 1.07
CA ARG A 126 -6.58 4.68 0.69
C ARG A 126 -6.92 4.66 -0.79
N HIS A 127 -8.04 5.28 -1.11
CA HIS A 127 -8.41 5.57 -2.50
C HIS A 127 -9.42 6.71 -2.51
N ASN A 128 -8.93 7.92 -2.68
CA ASN A 128 -9.74 9.14 -2.68
C ASN A 128 -9.30 10.11 -3.78
N GLU A 129 -9.85 11.32 -3.83
CA GLU A 129 -9.53 12.34 -4.84
C GLU A 129 -8.10 12.91 -4.73
N ILE A 130 -7.36 12.58 -3.67
CA ILE A 130 -6.02 13.11 -3.40
C ILE A 130 -4.95 12.08 -3.63
N GLN A 131 -5.20 10.83 -3.19
CA GLN A 131 -4.20 9.76 -3.20
C GLN A 131 -4.81 8.37 -3.26
N SER A 132 -4.05 7.45 -3.81
CA SER A 132 -4.26 6.01 -3.68
C SER A 132 -3.09 5.36 -2.96
N ARG A 133 -3.39 4.47 -2.01
CA ARG A 133 -2.41 3.73 -1.22
C ARG A 133 -2.80 2.26 -1.16
N MET A 134 -1.89 1.39 -1.58
CA MET A 134 -2.09 -0.05 -1.65
C MET A 134 -0.96 -0.79 -0.96
N PHE A 135 -1.30 -1.88 -0.27
CA PHE A 135 -0.32 -2.79 0.32
C PHE A 135 -0.56 -4.22 -0.16
N PHE A 136 0.52 -4.94 -0.41
CA PHE A 136 0.55 -6.39 -0.43
C PHE A 136 1.45 -6.87 0.69
N VAL A 137 1.11 -8.01 1.27
CA VAL A 137 1.87 -8.63 2.36
C VAL A 137 2.34 -10.01 1.97
N ALA A 138 3.54 -10.35 2.41
CA ALA A 138 3.98 -11.74 2.48
C ALA A 138 3.72 -12.26 3.88
N THR A 139 3.06 -13.42 3.99
CA THR A 139 2.76 -14.06 5.27
C THR A 139 3.31 -15.47 5.34
N VAL A 140 3.82 -15.85 6.51
CA VAL A 140 4.16 -17.24 6.87
C VAL A 140 3.22 -17.65 8.00
N GLY A 141 2.29 -18.57 7.71
CA GLY A 141 1.13 -18.75 8.58
C GLY A 141 0.32 -17.46 8.67
N ASP A 142 0.11 -16.96 9.89
CA ASP A 142 -0.63 -15.71 10.14
C ASP A 142 0.30 -14.50 10.38
N GLU A 143 1.62 -14.68 10.30
CA GLU A 143 2.60 -13.64 10.57
C GLU A 143 2.93 -12.87 9.29
N VAL A 144 2.90 -11.53 9.35
CA VAL A 144 3.39 -10.65 8.29
C VAL A 144 4.91 -10.60 8.34
N VAL A 145 5.56 -11.15 7.31
CA VAL A 145 7.02 -11.26 7.22
C VAL A 145 7.65 -10.30 6.21
N GLY A 146 6.81 -9.64 5.42
CA GLY A 146 7.24 -8.65 4.44
C GLY A 146 6.06 -7.89 3.86
N TRP A 147 6.35 -6.77 3.22
CA TRP A 147 5.36 -5.92 2.57
C TRP A 147 5.90 -5.31 1.28
N VAL A 148 5.00 -4.95 0.38
CA VAL A 148 5.21 -3.91 -0.63
C VAL A 148 4.08 -2.90 -0.50
N HIS A 149 4.43 -1.64 -0.49
CA HIS A 149 3.53 -0.49 -0.42
C HIS A 149 3.64 0.31 -1.71
N LEU A 150 2.51 0.73 -2.25
CA LEU A 150 2.44 1.65 -3.37
C LEU A 150 1.62 2.87 -2.96
N TYR A 151 2.15 4.03 -3.29
CA TYR A 151 1.50 5.33 -3.14
C TYR A 151 1.42 6.01 -4.50
N ALA A 152 0.27 6.57 -4.82
CA ALA A 152 0.07 7.34 -6.04
C ALA A 152 -0.74 8.60 -5.74
N PRO A 153 -0.22 9.79 -6.08
CA PRO A 153 -0.99 11.02 -6.00
C PRO A 153 -2.06 11.04 -7.10
N GLU A 154 -3.28 11.44 -6.76
CA GLU A 154 -4.40 11.57 -7.72
C GLU A 154 -4.38 12.90 -8.48
N LEU A 155 -3.22 13.53 -8.59
CA LEU A 155 -3.03 14.72 -9.40
C LEU A 155 -2.84 14.30 -10.87
N GLU A 156 -3.68 14.81 -11.77
CA GLU A 156 -3.69 14.43 -13.20
C GLU A 156 -2.29 14.43 -13.86
N LYS A 157 -1.44 15.40 -13.53
CA LYS A 157 -0.09 15.53 -14.09
C LYS A 157 0.90 14.49 -13.55
N LEU A 158 0.59 13.83 -12.45
CA LEU A 158 1.40 12.78 -11.81
C LEU A 158 0.73 11.40 -11.89
N SER A 159 -0.45 11.30 -12.47
CA SER A 159 -1.26 10.07 -12.50
C SER A 159 -0.63 8.90 -13.27
N HIS A 160 0.49 9.12 -13.95
CA HIS A 160 1.29 8.08 -14.62
C HIS A 160 2.42 7.53 -13.73
N THR A 161 2.57 8.05 -12.51
CA THR A 161 3.65 7.68 -11.59
C THR A 161 3.13 7.14 -10.27
N ALA A 162 3.90 6.25 -9.66
CA ALA A 162 3.68 5.80 -8.30
C ALA A 162 5.01 5.74 -7.54
N GLU A 163 4.94 5.79 -6.22
CA GLU A 163 6.06 5.50 -5.33
C GLU A 163 5.88 4.12 -4.71
N LEU A 164 6.99 3.42 -4.47
CA LEU A 164 6.96 2.06 -3.93
C LEU A 164 7.96 1.94 -2.79
N THR A 165 7.56 1.27 -1.70
CA THR A 165 8.48 0.76 -0.69
C THR A 165 8.30 -0.74 -0.53
N VAL A 166 9.37 -1.47 -0.30
CA VAL A 166 9.36 -2.92 -0.11
C VAL A 166 10.32 -3.31 1.02
N GLY A 167 9.93 -4.25 1.84
CA GLY A 167 10.79 -4.76 2.90
C GLY A 167 10.41 -6.18 3.35
N VAL A 168 11.41 -6.88 3.89
CA VAL A 168 11.28 -8.24 4.41
C VAL A 168 12.04 -8.33 5.72
N LEU A 169 11.45 -8.97 6.73
CA LEU A 169 12.10 -9.25 8.00
C LEU A 169 13.41 -10.00 7.80
N ALA A 170 14.44 -9.68 8.58
CA ALA A 170 15.82 -10.14 8.38
C ALA A 170 15.93 -11.68 8.28
N GLU A 171 15.21 -12.40 9.14
CA GLU A 171 15.18 -13.86 9.22
C GLU A 171 14.54 -14.54 8.00
N TYR A 172 13.78 -13.78 7.20
CA TYR A 172 13.10 -14.27 5.99
C TYR A 172 13.77 -13.80 4.69
N ARG A 173 14.83 -12.98 4.77
CA ARG A 173 15.58 -12.53 3.58
C ARG A 173 16.30 -13.67 2.88
N ALA A 174 16.73 -13.45 1.65
CA ALA A 174 17.40 -14.44 0.79
C ALA A 174 16.54 -15.70 0.49
N ASN A 175 15.21 -15.56 0.59
CA ASN A 175 14.23 -16.59 0.26
C ASN A 175 13.27 -16.14 -0.87
N ASP A 176 13.70 -15.23 -1.71
CA ASP A 176 12.96 -14.69 -2.87
C ASP A 176 11.68 -13.88 -2.53
N ILE A 177 11.33 -13.75 -1.25
CA ILE A 177 10.11 -13.05 -0.81
C ILE A 177 10.12 -11.58 -1.31
N GLY A 178 11.25 -10.90 -1.20
CA GLY A 178 11.37 -9.51 -1.65
C GLY A 178 11.14 -9.36 -3.15
N SER A 179 11.68 -10.26 -3.97
CA SER A 179 11.49 -10.27 -5.43
C SER A 179 10.01 -10.49 -5.79
N GLN A 180 9.37 -11.47 -5.15
CA GLN A 180 7.95 -11.76 -5.41
C GLN A 180 7.03 -10.62 -4.97
N LEU A 181 7.32 -9.97 -3.82
CA LEU A 181 6.58 -8.78 -3.39
C LEU A 181 6.76 -7.61 -4.36
N LEU A 182 8.01 -7.35 -4.79
CA LEU A 182 8.31 -6.29 -5.74
C LEU A 182 7.59 -6.53 -7.07
N GLU A 183 7.68 -7.75 -7.61
CA GLU A 183 6.99 -8.15 -8.83
C GLU A 183 5.48 -7.96 -8.70
N ARG A 184 4.89 -8.39 -7.59
CA ARG A 184 3.45 -8.23 -7.32
C ARG A 184 3.02 -6.77 -7.30
N GLY A 185 3.81 -5.90 -6.65
CA GLY A 185 3.58 -4.45 -6.64
C GLY A 185 3.64 -3.83 -8.02
N LEU A 186 4.68 -4.16 -8.81
CA LEU A 186 4.85 -3.65 -10.17
C LEU A 186 3.74 -4.15 -11.12
N GLN A 187 3.34 -5.42 -11.03
CA GLN A 187 2.22 -5.97 -11.81
C GLN A 187 0.91 -5.21 -11.51
N TRP A 188 0.64 -4.91 -10.25
CA TRP A 188 -0.52 -4.10 -9.88
C TRP A 188 -0.42 -2.67 -10.43
N ALA A 189 0.75 -2.03 -10.30
CA ALA A 189 0.98 -0.69 -10.83
C ALA A 189 0.75 -0.64 -12.36
N MET A 190 1.31 -1.61 -13.09
CA MET A 190 1.10 -1.76 -14.52
C MET A 190 -0.38 -1.97 -14.88
N ALA A 191 -1.10 -2.83 -14.17
CA ALA A 191 -2.52 -3.10 -14.38
C ALA A 191 -3.40 -1.86 -14.11
N LYS A 192 -2.94 -0.94 -13.24
CA LYS A 192 -3.61 0.34 -12.97
C LYS A 192 -3.22 1.45 -13.96
N GLY A 193 -2.28 1.19 -14.86
CA GLY A 193 -1.88 2.10 -15.93
C GLY A 193 -0.81 3.11 -15.52
N PHE A 194 -0.06 2.82 -14.45
CA PHE A 194 1.17 3.56 -14.17
C PHE A 194 2.23 3.21 -15.20
N GLU A 195 3.05 4.19 -15.55
CA GLU A 195 4.11 4.06 -16.54
C GLU A 195 5.49 4.04 -15.88
N ARG A 196 5.60 4.61 -14.67
CA ARG A 196 6.85 4.75 -13.95
C ARG A 196 6.65 4.62 -12.44
N VAL A 197 7.56 3.92 -11.78
CA VAL A 197 7.55 3.75 -10.32
C VAL A 197 8.88 4.22 -9.74
N TYR A 198 8.80 4.94 -8.63
CA TYR A 198 9.94 5.52 -7.92
C TYR A 198 10.15 4.84 -6.56
N ASN A 199 11.41 4.82 -6.12
CA ASN A 199 11.80 4.44 -4.77
C ASN A 199 12.99 5.31 -4.33
N ASN A 200 12.92 5.85 -3.13
CA ASN A 200 13.98 6.66 -2.53
C ASN A 200 14.70 5.87 -1.45
N VAL A 201 16.01 5.75 -1.57
CA VAL A 201 16.83 4.88 -0.73
C VAL A 201 17.99 5.68 -0.15
N PRO A 202 18.26 5.61 1.17
CA PRO A 202 19.49 6.16 1.73
C PRO A 202 20.71 5.52 1.07
N ALA A 203 21.69 6.34 0.69
CA ALA A 203 22.91 5.87 0.01
C ALA A 203 23.74 4.87 0.83
N THR A 204 23.48 4.78 2.12
CA THR A 204 24.08 3.78 3.04
C THR A 204 23.45 2.39 2.87
N ASN A 205 22.23 2.29 2.36
CA ASN A 205 21.53 1.02 2.14
C ASN A 205 21.94 0.37 0.82
N LYS A 206 23.19 -0.08 0.75
CA LYS A 206 23.77 -0.69 -0.47
C LYS A 206 23.04 -1.96 -0.91
N ASP A 207 22.50 -2.72 0.05
CA ASP A 207 21.79 -3.96 -0.25
C ASP A 207 20.45 -3.67 -0.96
N ALA A 208 19.70 -2.64 -0.53
CA ALA A 208 18.47 -2.24 -1.20
C ALA A 208 18.74 -1.68 -2.59
N ILE A 209 19.78 -0.85 -2.75
CA ILE A 209 20.16 -0.32 -4.08
C ILE A 209 20.52 -1.48 -5.01
N ALA A 210 21.39 -2.39 -4.62
CA ALA A 210 21.78 -3.54 -5.43
C ALA A 210 20.58 -4.48 -5.73
N PHE A 211 19.67 -4.64 -4.76
CA PHE A 211 18.44 -5.40 -4.97
C PHE A 211 17.56 -4.76 -6.07
N LEU A 212 17.32 -3.46 -5.99
CA LEU A 212 16.52 -2.75 -6.99
C LEU A 212 17.20 -2.77 -8.38
N GLU A 213 18.52 -2.52 -8.44
CA GLU A 213 19.29 -2.59 -9.70
C GLU A 213 19.16 -3.98 -10.35
N SER A 214 19.21 -5.06 -9.56
CA SER A 214 19.07 -6.43 -10.07
C SER A 214 17.66 -6.72 -10.65
N HIS A 215 16.66 -5.86 -10.33
CA HIS A 215 15.30 -5.91 -10.84
C HIS A 215 15.00 -4.82 -11.89
N GLY A 216 16.04 -4.25 -12.49
CA GLY A 216 15.91 -3.32 -13.61
C GLY A 216 15.64 -1.87 -13.23
N TRP A 217 15.76 -1.53 -11.94
CA TRP A 217 15.68 -0.14 -11.50
C TRP A 217 16.98 0.60 -11.81
N GLU A 218 16.87 1.87 -12.17
CA GLU A 218 18.01 2.74 -12.48
C GLU A 218 18.07 3.91 -11.50
N VAL A 219 19.30 4.36 -11.22
CA VAL A 219 19.51 5.60 -10.44
C VAL A 219 19.19 6.78 -11.34
N GLU A 220 18.18 7.56 -10.97
CA GLU A 220 17.75 8.75 -11.71
C GLU A 220 18.47 10.01 -11.20
N ALA A 221 18.62 10.14 -9.88
CA ALA A 221 19.28 11.25 -9.24
C ALA A 221 19.84 10.88 -7.88
N VAL A 222 20.75 11.73 -7.37
CA VAL A 222 21.22 11.67 -5.98
C VAL A 222 21.00 13.04 -5.36
N ARG A 223 20.34 13.05 -4.20
CA ARG A 223 20.13 14.27 -3.41
C ARG A 223 21.13 14.29 -2.26
N GLU A 224 22.12 15.15 -2.33
CA GLU A 224 23.21 15.21 -1.36
C GLU A 224 22.71 15.66 0.03
N GLY A 225 23.13 14.97 1.07
CA GLY A 225 22.87 15.30 2.48
C GLY A 225 21.38 15.40 2.83
N HIS A 226 20.51 14.63 2.17
CA HIS A 226 19.07 14.73 2.37
C HIS A 226 18.62 14.22 3.73
N TYR A 227 19.21 13.14 4.19
CA TYR A 227 18.95 12.58 5.52
C TYR A 227 19.99 13.02 6.55
N LYS A 228 19.60 13.02 7.81
CA LYS A 228 20.53 13.27 8.91
C LYS A 228 20.33 12.19 9.99
N PHE A 229 21.36 11.37 10.18
CA PHE A 229 21.44 10.38 11.25
C PHE A 229 22.41 10.90 12.31
N ASP A 230 21.90 11.17 13.51
CA ASP A 230 22.64 11.85 14.56
C ASP A 230 23.25 13.17 14.02
N ASP A 231 24.56 13.21 13.81
CA ASP A 231 25.27 14.38 13.27
C ASP A 231 25.84 14.15 11.86
N GLU A 232 25.56 12.99 11.23
CA GLU A 232 26.04 12.66 9.89
C GLU A 232 24.97 12.88 8.84
N TYR A 233 25.33 13.52 7.73
CA TYR A 233 24.47 13.68 6.56
C TYR A 233 24.62 12.48 5.62
N VAL A 234 23.52 11.97 5.15
CA VAL A 234 23.45 10.85 4.21
C VAL A 234 22.66 11.26 2.97
N ASP A 235 23.21 10.91 1.82
CA ASP A 235 22.57 11.17 0.53
C ASP A 235 21.37 10.27 0.32
N GLU A 236 20.40 10.76 -0.45
CA GLU A 236 19.28 9.98 -0.98
C GLU A 236 19.58 9.57 -2.42
N VAL A 237 19.43 8.29 -2.71
CA VAL A 237 19.47 7.74 -4.06
C VAL A 237 18.03 7.59 -4.56
N MET A 238 17.66 8.36 -5.55
CA MET A 238 16.36 8.31 -6.20
C MET A 238 16.44 7.29 -7.34
N MET A 239 15.66 6.24 -7.24
CA MET A 239 15.62 5.15 -8.21
C MET A 239 14.27 5.09 -8.92
N ALA A 240 14.27 4.69 -10.17
CA ALA A 240 13.06 4.55 -10.97
C ALA A 240 13.08 3.29 -11.83
N VAL A 241 11.90 2.77 -12.14
CA VAL A 241 11.70 1.73 -13.16
C VAL A 241 10.55 2.14 -14.08
N GLU A 242 10.73 1.91 -15.38
CA GLU A 242 9.66 2.01 -16.39
C GLU A 242 8.89 0.69 -16.46
N LEU A 243 7.54 0.77 -16.58
CA LEU A 243 6.63 -0.39 -16.59
C LEU A 243 6.23 -0.81 -17.99
#